data_95e6c41adc2109d623741bf238fa9621
#
_entry.id   95e6c41adc2109d623741bf238fa9621
#
_cell.length_a   1.000
_cell.length_b   1.000
_cell.length_c   1.000
_cell.angle_alpha   90.00
_cell.angle_beta   90.00
_cell.angle_gamma   90.00
#
_symmetry.space_group_name_H-M   'P 1'
#
loop_
_entity.id
_entity.type
_entity.pdbx_description
1 polymer ?
#
loop_
_entity_poly.entity_id
_entity_poly.type
_entity_poly.pdbx_seq_one_letter_code
_entity_poly.pdbx_strand_id
1 'polypeptide(L)'
;ILELQTEKVPNPRHRKPVKVLLPVNLRKLFPSKTLRNFASYITPEIDPRLGACSFQELCALVHHKMGLENNRWTMRAKFAANVASERSPVLRVMPLFIKNIAMKAVFDTVGECKSCLCLSNLGRVELPDVMVPYVRRMDFIIGVQAKAPHNCGVVTWGDTAYINCIRSIREPELEYHFYRVLHRLGLPVKVESNMR
;
A
#
# COMPACT_ATOMS: atom_id res chain seq x y z
N ILE A 1 -9.39 -0.66 9.36
CA ILE A 1 -10.27 -1.28 8.35
C ILE A 1 -11.09 -2.42 8.98
N LEU A 2 -10.48 -3.37 9.68
CA LEU A 2 -11.19 -4.49 10.30
C LEU A 2 -12.25 -4.01 11.30
N GLU A 3 -11.91 -3.07 12.19
CA GLU A 3 -12.86 -2.46 13.14
C GLU A 3 -14.01 -1.78 12.40
N LEU A 4 -13.70 -0.97 11.38
CA LEU A 4 -14.71 -0.29 10.57
C LEU A 4 -15.67 -1.28 9.88
N GLN A 5 -15.14 -2.40 9.34
CA GLN A 5 -16.00 -3.45 8.79
C GLN A 5 -16.87 -4.11 9.87
N THR A 6 -16.33 -4.29 11.08
CA THR A 6 -17.09 -4.91 12.18
C THR A 6 -18.26 -4.03 12.60
N GLU A 7 -18.07 -2.72 12.63
CA GLU A 7 -19.15 -1.76 12.94
C GLU A 7 -20.20 -1.67 11.82
N LYS A 8 -19.75 -1.59 10.56
CA LYS A 8 -20.67 -1.40 9.42
C LYS A 8 -21.34 -2.68 8.92
N VAL A 9 -20.71 -3.83 9.13
CA VAL A 9 -21.20 -5.14 8.68
C VAL A 9 -21.29 -6.10 9.87
N PRO A 10 -22.41 -6.08 10.61
CA PRO A 10 -22.58 -6.91 11.81
C PRO A 10 -22.43 -8.40 11.52
N ASN A 11 -23.00 -8.88 10.40
CA ASN A 11 -22.89 -10.30 10.05
C ASN A 11 -21.50 -10.62 9.48
N PRO A 12 -20.67 -11.45 10.19
CA PRO A 12 -19.33 -11.80 9.75
C PRO A 12 -19.26 -12.42 8.36
N ARG A 13 -20.29 -13.18 7.96
CA ARG A 13 -20.32 -13.86 6.64
C ARG A 13 -20.33 -12.89 5.45
N HIS A 14 -20.81 -11.66 5.66
CA HIS A 14 -20.87 -10.65 4.63
C HIS A 14 -19.63 -9.75 4.59
N ARG A 15 -18.71 -9.89 5.54
CA ARG A 15 -17.46 -9.14 5.56
C ARG A 15 -16.56 -9.59 4.43
N LYS A 16 -15.79 -8.65 3.90
CA LYS A 16 -14.86 -8.90 2.79
C LYS A 16 -13.43 -8.99 3.33
N PRO A 17 -12.58 -9.82 2.70
CA PRO A 17 -11.16 -9.83 3.01
C PRO A 17 -10.54 -8.46 2.85
N VAL A 18 -9.72 -8.06 3.82
CA VAL A 18 -8.97 -6.79 3.80
C VAL A 18 -7.62 -7.05 3.15
N LYS A 19 -7.37 -6.37 2.04
CA LYS A 19 -6.12 -6.44 1.28
C LYS A 19 -5.47 -5.07 1.25
N VAL A 20 -4.22 -4.99 1.69
CA VAL A 20 -3.44 -3.74 1.65
C VAL A 20 -2.30 -3.91 0.67
N LEU A 21 -2.21 -3.00 -0.31
CA LEU A 21 -1.10 -3.00 -1.25
C LEU A 21 0.10 -2.30 -0.62
N LEU A 22 1.21 -3.03 -0.55
CA LEU A 22 2.48 -2.52 -0.02
C LEU A 22 3.53 -2.53 -1.13
N PRO A 23 3.97 -1.37 -1.63
CA PRO A 23 5.08 -1.29 -2.56
C PRO A 23 6.39 -1.76 -1.91
N VAL A 24 7.17 -2.52 -2.67
CA VAL A 24 8.46 -3.08 -2.24
C VAL A 24 9.56 -2.60 -3.17
N ASN A 25 10.63 -2.05 -2.60
CA ASN A 25 11.81 -1.66 -3.35
C ASN A 25 12.64 -2.89 -3.71
N LEU A 26 12.63 -3.27 -4.98
CA LEU A 26 13.35 -4.44 -5.48
C LEU A 26 14.87 -4.30 -5.42
N ARG A 27 15.42 -3.09 -5.28
CA ARG A 27 16.88 -2.89 -5.14
C ARG A 27 17.44 -3.56 -3.90
N LYS A 28 16.62 -3.75 -2.87
CA LYS A 28 17.02 -4.50 -1.65
C LYS A 28 17.18 -6.00 -1.92
N LEU A 29 16.44 -6.54 -2.88
CA LEU A 29 16.47 -7.97 -3.25
C LEU A 29 17.37 -8.24 -4.46
N PHE A 30 17.39 -7.33 -5.42
CA PHE A 30 18.14 -7.44 -6.67
C PHE A 30 19.01 -6.20 -6.85
N PRO A 31 20.33 -6.29 -6.68
CA PRO A 31 21.23 -5.16 -6.87
C PRO A 31 21.05 -4.55 -8.27
N SER A 32 20.74 -3.26 -8.31
CA SER A 32 20.56 -2.53 -9.57
C SER A 32 20.98 -1.07 -9.40
N LYS A 33 21.66 -0.54 -10.40
CA LYS A 33 22.06 0.86 -10.50
C LYS A 33 21.05 1.71 -11.28
N THR A 34 19.91 1.13 -11.71
CA THR A 34 18.91 1.87 -12.48
C THR A 34 18.31 3.00 -11.66
N LEU A 35 18.16 4.18 -12.28
CA LEU A 35 17.43 5.31 -11.72
C LEU A 35 15.92 5.24 -12.01
N ARG A 36 15.48 4.30 -12.86
CA ARG A 36 14.06 4.09 -13.16
C ARG A 36 13.35 3.43 -11.97
N ASN A 37 12.03 3.49 -11.98
CA ASN A 37 11.22 2.78 -11.01
C ASN A 37 11.54 1.28 -11.05
N PHE A 38 12.02 0.76 -9.91
CA PHE A 38 12.36 -0.65 -9.73
C PHE A 38 11.69 -1.14 -8.45
N ALA A 39 10.38 -1.15 -8.50
CA ALA A 39 9.52 -1.58 -7.41
C ALA A 39 8.55 -2.66 -7.87
N SER A 40 8.13 -3.48 -6.93
CA SER A 40 7.01 -4.42 -7.04
C SER A 40 6.04 -4.14 -5.90
N TYR A 41 5.06 -5.01 -5.70
CA TYR A 41 4.14 -4.91 -4.58
C TYR A 41 3.82 -6.28 -4.00
N ILE A 42 3.44 -6.27 -2.74
CA ILE A 42 2.83 -7.39 -2.04
C ILE A 42 1.45 -6.96 -1.55
N THR A 43 0.56 -7.93 -1.36
CA THR A 43 -0.82 -7.65 -0.95
C THR A 43 -1.22 -8.60 0.18
N PRO A 44 -0.70 -8.41 1.41
CA PRO A 44 -1.16 -9.19 2.53
C PRO A 44 -2.67 -9.06 2.69
N GLU A 45 -3.32 -10.19 2.86
CA GLU A 45 -4.76 -10.32 2.98
C GLU A 45 -5.13 -10.87 4.35
N ILE A 46 -6.11 -10.24 4.99
CA ILE A 46 -6.71 -10.69 6.25
C ILE A 46 -8.20 -10.92 6.01
N ASP A 47 -8.68 -12.11 6.29
CA ASP A 47 -10.10 -12.45 6.17
C ASP A 47 -10.80 -12.34 7.54
N PRO A 48 -11.64 -11.32 7.75
CA PRO A 48 -12.34 -11.12 9.01
C PRO A 48 -13.42 -12.17 9.29
N ARG A 49 -13.72 -13.05 8.35
CA ARG A 49 -14.68 -14.15 8.54
C ARG A 49 -14.07 -15.31 9.32
N LEU A 50 -12.75 -15.39 9.41
CA LEU A 50 -12.04 -16.43 10.14
C LEU A 50 -12.04 -16.23 11.66
N GLY A 51 -12.58 -15.13 12.14
CA GLY A 51 -12.71 -14.82 13.56
C GLY A 51 -12.05 -13.51 13.96
N ALA A 52 -12.21 -13.14 15.24
CA ALA A 52 -11.55 -11.99 15.82
C ALA A 52 -10.06 -12.28 16.03
N CYS A 53 -9.24 -11.30 15.77
CA CYS A 53 -7.79 -11.38 15.90
C CYS A 53 -7.32 -10.21 16.78
N SER A 54 -6.50 -10.48 17.76
CA SER A 54 -5.85 -9.44 18.57
C SER A 54 -4.86 -8.63 17.72
N PHE A 55 -4.49 -7.45 18.19
CA PHE A 55 -3.52 -6.61 17.50
C PHE A 55 -2.16 -7.32 17.33
N GLN A 56 -1.72 -8.06 18.33
CA GLN A 56 -0.45 -8.79 18.29
C GLN A 56 -0.49 -9.94 17.27
N GLU A 57 -1.57 -10.73 17.26
CA GLU A 57 -1.78 -11.80 16.28
C GLU A 57 -1.86 -11.23 14.87
N LEU A 58 -2.52 -10.08 14.69
CA LEU A 58 -2.59 -9.39 13.41
C LEU A 58 -1.21 -8.97 12.92
N CYS A 59 -0.38 -8.38 13.79
CA CYS A 59 0.98 -8.01 13.47
C CYS A 59 1.83 -9.22 13.07
N ALA A 60 1.75 -10.33 13.83
CA ALA A 60 2.45 -11.57 13.52
C ALA A 60 2.01 -12.14 12.16
N LEU A 61 0.70 -12.19 11.90
CA LEU A 61 0.14 -12.68 10.65
C LEU A 61 0.60 -11.86 9.44
N VAL A 62 0.55 -10.53 9.55
CA VAL A 62 1.02 -9.62 8.49
C VAL A 62 2.53 -9.81 8.28
N HIS A 63 3.31 -9.91 9.37
CA HIS A 63 4.76 -10.15 9.28
C HIS A 63 5.09 -11.44 8.53
N HIS A 64 4.43 -12.55 8.87
CA HIS A 64 4.63 -13.83 8.19
C HIS A 64 4.23 -13.76 6.71
N LYS A 65 3.07 -13.18 6.40
CA LYS A 65 2.63 -13.01 5.00
C LYS A 65 3.60 -12.15 4.20
N MET A 66 4.10 -11.07 4.79
CA MET A 66 5.13 -10.24 4.16
C MET A 66 6.41 -11.03 3.89
N GLY A 67 6.88 -11.84 4.83
CA GLY A 67 8.05 -12.70 4.67
C GLY A 67 7.89 -13.71 3.54
N LEU A 68 6.72 -14.34 3.43
CA LEU A 68 6.39 -15.30 2.38
C LEU A 68 6.34 -14.67 0.99
N GLU A 69 5.85 -13.43 0.87
CA GLU A 69 5.75 -12.75 -0.42
C GLU A 69 7.00 -11.93 -0.77
N ASN A 70 7.66 -11.33 0.22
CA ASN A 70 8.80 -10.44 0.03
C ASN A 70 10.14 -11.20 0.03
N ASN A 71 10.24 -12.24 -0.78
CA ASN A 71 11.46 -13.00 -0.96
C ASN A 71 11.90 -13.03 -2.44
N ARG A 72 13.17 -13.36 -2.68
CA ARG A 72 13.75 -13.35 -4.03
C ARG A 72 13.04 -14.28 -5.00
N TRP A 73 12.57 -15.44 -4.55
CA TRP A 73 11.89 -16.43 -5.38
C TRP A 73 10.56 -15.89 -5.89
N THR A 74 9.70 -15.47 -4.99
CA THR A 74 8.37 -14.95 -5.31
C THR A 74 8.46 -13.70 -6.16
N MET A 75 9.35 -12.76 -5.82
CA MET A 75 9.53 -11.54 -6.59
C MET A 75 10.11 -11.80 -7.98
N ARG A 76 11.06 -12.75 -8.09
CA ARG A 76 11.60 -13.18 -9.40
C ARG A 76 10.51 -13.80 -10.26
N ALA A 77 9.66 -14.65 -9.71
CA ALA A 77 8.55 -15.26 -10.44
C ALA A 77 7.54 -14.21 -10.93
N LYS A 78 7.13 -13.28 -10.06
CA LYS A 78 6.24 -12.16 -10.42
C LYS A 78 6.85 -11.31 -11.54
N PHE A 79 8.13 -10.96 -11.43
CA PHE A 79 8.83 -10.19 -12.44
C PHE A 79 8.97 -10.93 -13.77
N ALA A 80 9.35 -12.21 -13.72
CA ALA A 80 9.46 -13.04 -14.92
C ALA A 80 8.13 -13.19 -15.65
N ALA A 81 7.02 -13.35 -14.91
CA ALA A 81 5.68 -13.42 -15.48
C ALA A 81 5.30 -12.11 -16.20
N ASN A 82 5.60 -10.94 -15.60
CA ASN A 82 5.35 -9.66 -16.22
C ASN A 82 6.15 -9.47 -17.51
N VAL A 83 7.46 -9.79 -17.47
CA VAL A 83 8.33 -9.71 -18.65
C VAL A 83 7.88 -10.70 -19.74
N ALA A 84 7.48 -11.92 -19.36
CA ALA A 84 6.99 -12.93 -20.32
C ALA A 84 5.72 -12.45 -21.02
N SER A 85 4.80 -11.82 -20.28
CA SER A 85 3.57 -11.26 -20.86
C SER A 85 3.87 -10.14 -21.86
N GLU A 86 4.80 -9.23 -21.56
CA GLU A 86 5.21 -8.15 -22.47
C GLU A 86 5.95 -8.66 -23.71
N ARG A 87 6.70 -9.76 -23.58
CA ARG A 87 7.43 -10.40 -24.68
C ARG A 87 6.55 -11.28 -25.57
N SER A 88 5.29 -11.50 -25.21
CA SER A 88 4.35 -12.27 -26.01
C SER A 88 4.31 -11.75 -27.45
N PRO A 89 4.51 -12.61 -28.47
CA PRO A 89 4.44 -12.20 -29.88
C PRO A 89 3.12 -11.53 -30.23
N VAL A 90 2.02 -12.02 -29.66
CA VAL A 90 0.68 -11.48 -29.87
C VAL A 90 0.61 -10.01 -29.41
N LEU A 91 1.13 -9.70 -28.21
CA LEU A 91 1.14 -8.32 -27.69
C LEU A 91 2.12 -7.40 -28.43
N ARG A 92 3.15 -7.96 -29.07
CA ARG A 92 4.12 -7.17 -29.86
C ARG A 92 3.59 -6.76 -31.21
N VAL A 93 2.82 -7.63 -31.86
CA VAL A 93 2.23 -7.37 -33.20
C VAL A 93 0.90 -6.60 -33.10
N MET A 94 0.26 -6.61 -31.93
CA MET A 94 -1.02 -5.97 -31.73
C MET A 94 -0.94 -4.45 -31.91
N PRO A 95 -1.80 -3.82 -32.73
CA PRO A 95 -1.89 -2.38 -32.87
C PRO A 95 -2.13 -1.69 -31.53
N LEU A 96 -1.53 -0.51 -31.34
CA LEU A 96 -1.48 0.19 -30.04
C LEU A 96 -2.88 0.49 -29.47
N PHE A 97 -3.85 0.84 -30.33
CA PHE A 97 -5.22 1.13 -29.86
C PHE A 97 -5.93 -0.11 -29.29
N ILE A 98 -5.75 -1.30 -29.92
CA ILE A 98 -6.31 -2.57 -29.40
C ILE A 98 -5.58 -2.96 -28.10
N LYS A 99 -4.25 -2.82 -28.09
CA LYS A 99 -3.42 -3.10 -26.91
C LYS A 99 -3.86 -2.23 -25.71
N ASN A 100 -4.09 -0.95 -25.94
CA ASN A 100 -4.52 -0.05 -24.86
C ASN A 100 -5.89 -0.45 -24.29
N ILE A 101 -6.85 -0.83 -25.13
CA ILE A 101 -8.18 -1.30 -24.68
C ILE A 101 -8.04 -2.60 -23.87
N ALA A 102 -7.28 -3.58 -24.41
CA ALA A 102 -7.05 -4.85 -23.73
C ALA A 102 -6.33 -4.67 -22.39
N MET A 103 -5.25 -3.87 -22.36
CA MET A 103 -4.50 -3.60 -21.14
C MET A 103 -5.32 -2.83 -20.12
N LYS A 104 -6.16 -1.89 -20.56
CA LYS A 104 -7.10 -1.20 -19.67
C LYS A 104 -8.12 -2.17 -19.07
N ALA A 105 -8.70 -3.06 -19.84
CA ALA A 105 -9.63 -4.07 -19.34
C ALA A 105 -8.97 -5.00 -18.31
N VAL A 106 -7.74 -5.45 -18.56
CA VAL A 106 -6.95 -6.25 -17.61
C VAL A 106 -6.64 -5.45 -16.35
N PHE A 107 -6.23 -4.20 -16.49
CA PHE A 107 -5.96 -3.32 -15.35
C PHE A 107 -7.21 -3.11 -14.50
N ASP A 108 -8.35 -2.80 -15.11
CA ASP A 108 -9.62 -2.55 -14.43
C ASP A 108 -10.18 -3.79 -13.71
N THR A 109 -9.91 -4.99 -14.23
CA THR A 109 -10.44 -6.25 -13.67
C THR A 109 -9.47 -6.91 -12.69
N VAL A 110 -8.17 -6.87 -12.96
CA VAL A 110 -7.14 -7.59 -12.20
C VAL A 110 -6.24 -6.66 -11.40
N GLY A 111 -5.95 -5.45 -11.92
CA GLY A 111 -5.01 -4.51 -11.31
C GLY A 111 -5.58 -3.80 -10.09
N GLU A 112 -6.65 -3.02 -10.28
CA GLU A 112 -7.20 -2.17 -9.21
C GLU A 112 -8.09 -2.89 -8.20
N CYS A 113 -8.60 -4.08 -8.52
CA CYS A 113 -9.46 -4.85 -7.61
C CYS A 113 -8.69 -5.61 -6.52
N LYS A 114 -7.35 -5.48 -6.48
CA LYS A 114 -6.52 -6.30 -5.59
C LYS A 114 -6.39 -5.78 -4.17
N SER A 115 -6.69 -4.51 -3.93
CA SER A 115 -6.49 -3.91 -2.61
C SER A 115 -7.56 -2.87 -2.30
N CYS A 116 -7.84 -2.70 -1.01
CA CYS A 116 -8.73 -1.64 -0.50
C CYS A 116 -7.97 -0.35 -0.13
N LEU A 117 -6.65 -0.45 0.00
CA LEU A 117 -5.76 0.64 0.42
C LEU A 117 -4.37 0.38 -0.14
N CYS A 118 -3.68 1.44 -0.58
CA CYS A 118 -2.24 1.41 -0.81
C CYS A 118 -1.54 2.11 0.37
N LEU A 119 -0.61 1.40 0.99
CA LEU A 119 0.24 1.94 2.05
C LEU A 119 1.69 1.91 1.58
N SER A 120 2.25 3.07 1.31
CA SER A 120 3.65 3.21 0.91
C SER A 120 4.47 3.84 2.03
N ASN A 121 5.50 3.15 2.48
CA ASN A 121 6.42 3.65 3.49
C ASN A 121 7.82 3.83 2.90
N LEU A 122 8.29 5.08 2.85
CA LEU A 122 9.64 5.42 2.41
C LEU A 122 10.70 5.10 3.48
N GLY A 123 10.27 4.96 4.74
CA GLY A 123 11.19 4.81 5.87
C GLY A 123 11.77 6.15 6.33
N ARG A 124 12.92 6.06 7.02
CA ARG A 124 13.65 7.25 7.48
C ARG A 124 14.40 7.87 6.32
N VAL A 125 14.25 9.18 6.18
CA VAL A 125 15.02 9.97 5.20
C VAL A 125 16.25 10.54 5.89
N GLU A 126 17.38 10.36 5.26
CA GLU A 126 18.66 10.93 5.67
C GLU A 126 19.07 11.99 4.65
N LEU A 127 19.37 13.19 5.13
CA LEU A 127 19.87 14.28 4.31
C LEU A 127 21.34 14.57 4.69
N PRO A 128 22.13 15.14 3.76
CA PRO A 128 23.43 15.69 4.12
C PRO A 128 23.31 16.69 5.26
N ASP A 129 24.26 16.70 6.19
CA ASP A 129 24.25 17.53 7.41
C ASP A 129 24.03 19.02 7.13
N VAL A 130 24.56 19.49 6.01
CA VAL A 130 24.39 20.89 5.56
C VAL A 130 22.95 21.25 5.21
N MET A 131 22.09 20.27 4.93
CA MET A 131 20.68 20.47 4.57
C MET A 131 19.74 20.33 5.77
N VAL A 132 20.13 19.56 6.77
CA VAL A 132 19.29 19.24 7.94
C VAL A 132 18.72 20.47 8.63
N PRO A 133 19.49 21.58 8.88
CA PRO A 133 18.95 22.76 9.55
C PRO A 133 17.84 23.50 8.80
N TYR A 134 17.75 23.28 7.49
CA TYR A 134 16.80 23.98 6.61
C TYR A 134 15.51 23.20 6.38
N VAL A 135 15.45 21.92 6.79
CA VAL A 135 14.28 21.05 6.57
C VAL A 135 13.57 20.79 7.89
N ARG A 136 12.42 21.42 8.08
CA ARG A 136 11.61 21.26 9.30
C ARG A 136 10.64 20.09 9.24
N ARG A 137 10.18 19.74 8.05
CA ARG A 137 9.15 18.72 7.84
C ARG A 137 9.34 18.03 6.49
N MET A 138 8.96 16.78 6.42
CA MET A 138 8.82 16.03 5.17
C MET A 138 7.46 15.37 5.11
N ASP A 139 6.80 15.45 3.97
CA ASP A 139 5.54 14.78 3.68
C ASP A 139 5.72 13.90 2.45
N PHE A 140 5.11 12.72 2.50
CA PHE A 140 5.07 11.80 1.37
C PHE A 140 3.63 11.55 0.95
N ILE A 141 3.22 12.18 -0.12
CA ILE A 141 1.85 12.14 -0.64
C ILE A 141 1.83 11.28 -1.90
N ILE A 142 1.00 10.24 -1.89
CA ILE A 142 0.74 9.38 -3.05
C ILE A 142 -0.61 9.72 -3.66
N GLY A 143 -0.76 9.48 -4.97
CA GLY A 143 -2.03 9.75 -5.66
C GLY A 143 -3.18 8.84 -5.21
N VAL A 144 -4.41 9.24 -5.48
CA VAL A 144 -5.60 8.40 -5.29
C VAL A 144 -5.71 7.37 -6.40
N GLN A 145 -6.29 6.22 -6.09
CA GLN A 145 -6.65 5.19 -7.07
C GLN A 145 -8.14 5.29 -7.39
N ALA A 146 -8.52 4.90 -8.61
CA ALA A 146 -9.91 5.02 -9.05
C ALA A 146 -10.87 4.14 -8.23
N LYS A 147 -10.43 2.94 -7.84
CA LYS A 147 -11.27 1.97 -7.10
C LYS A 147 -10.93 1.83 -5.62
N ALA A 148 -9.80 2.36 -5.17
CA ALA A 148 -9.43 2.40 -3.76
C ALA A 148 -9.48 3.85 -3.26
N PRO A 149 -10.51 4.23 -2.48
CA PRO A 149 -10.72 5.62 -2.09
C PRO A 149 -9.71 6.14 -1.07
N HIS A 150 -8.94 5.26 -0.45
CA HIS A 150 -7.96 5.61 0.57
C HIS A 150 -6.56 5.17 0.16
N ASN A 151 -5.59 6.06 0.34
CA ASN A 151 -4.17 5.75 0.23
C ASN A 151 -3.40 6.38 1.39
N CYS A 152 -2.25 5.82 1.71
CA CYS A 152 -1.45 6.29 2.83
C CYS A 152 0.02 6.30 2.46
N GLY A 153 0.64 7.46 2.58
CA GLY A 153 2.08 7.65 2.47
C GLY A 153 2.71 7.84 3.85
N VAL A 154 3.81 7.18 4.12
CA VAL A 154 4.54 7.30 5.38
C VAL A 154 5.98 7.67 5.11
N VAL A 155 6.50 8.64 5.85
CA VAL A 155 7.91 9.02 5.85
C VAL A 155 8.34 9.39 7.25
N THR A 156 9.56 9.04 7.63
CA THR A 156 10.14 9.43 8.92
C THR A 156 11.22 10.48 8.70
N TRP A 157 11.11 11.61 9.39
CA TRP A 157 12.09 12.66 9.42
C TRP A 157 12.42 13.02 10.88
N GLY A 158 13.71 12.98 11.24
CA GLY A 158 14.12 13.08 12.63
C GLY A 158 13.46 12.00 13.48
N ASP A 159 12.81 12.38 14.55
CA ASP A 159 12.09 11.47 15.46
C ASP A 159 10.58 11.42 15.23
N THR A 160 10.11 11.99 14.11
CA THR A 160 8.69 12.09 13.80
C THR A 160 8.36 11.27 12.55
N ALA A 161 7.35 10.42 12.65
CA ALA A 161 6.75 9.75 11.51
C ALA A 161 5.56 10.58 10.98
N TYR A 162 5.66 11.00 9.73
CA TYR A 162 4.61 11.73 9.03
C TYR A 162 3.77 10.73 8.24
N ILE A 163 2.51 10.61 8.59
CA ILE A 163 1.55 9.68 8.00
C ILE A 163 0.51 10.49 7.25
N ASN A 164 0.58 10.47 5.93
CA ASN A 164 -0.28 11.25 5.05
C ASN A 164 -1.40 10.34 4.51
N CYS A 165 -2.61 10.53 5.01
CA CYS A 165 -3.80 9.86 4.53
C CYS A 165 -4.43 10.69 3.41
N ILE A 166 -4.62 10.06 2.26
CA ILE A 166 -5.23 10.67 1.07
C ILE A 166 -6.52 9.92 0.76
N ARG A 167 -7.60 10.65 0.54
CA ARG A 167 -8.89 10.05 0.19
C ARG A 167 -9.58 10.79 -0.95
N SER A 168 -10.40 10.06 -1.70
CA SER A 168 -11.29 10.61 -2.76
C SER A 168 -12.73 10.76 -2.29
N ILE A 169 -13.04 10.37 -1.06
CA ILE A 169 -14.35 10.47 -0.41
C ILE A 169 -14.33 11.50 0.71
N ARG A 170 -15.50 11.98 1.13
CA ARG A 170 -15.60 13.01 2.19
C ARG A 170 -15.49 12.43 3.59
N GLU A 171 -15.98 11.22 3.80
CA GLU A 171 -16.08 10.58 5.09
C GLU A 171 -14.70 10.19 5.64
N PRO A 172 -14.27 10.74 6.80
CA PRO A 172 -12.95 10.48 7.40
C PRO A 172 -12.96 9.27 8.35
N GLU A 173 -13.86 8.31 8.13
CA GLU A 173 -14.07 7.21 9.09
C GLU A 173 -12.84 6.32 9.26
N LEU A 174 -12.12 6.04 8.16
CA LEU A 174 -10.93 5.21 8.22
C LEU A 174 -9.82 5.89 9.02
N GLU A 175 -9.60 7.18 8.78
CA GLU A 175 -8.62 8.00 9.48
C GLU A 175 -8.99 8.15 10.96
N TYR A 176 -10.26 8.30 11.26
CA TYR A 176 -10.76 8.36 12.64
C TYR A 176 -10.49 7.06 13.41
N HIS A 177 -10.81 5.90 12.80
CA HIS A 177 -10.49 4.60 13.40
C HIS A 177 -8.99 4.39 13.56
N PHE A 178 -8.19 4.80 12.59
CA PHE A 178 -6.74 4.73 12.67
C PHE A 178 -6.19 5.58 13.83
N TYR A 179 -6.65 6.83 13.95
CA TYR A 179 -6.29 7.70 15.06
C TYR A 179 -6.65 7.08 16.42
N ARG A 180 -7.85 6.51 16.56
CA ARG A 180 -8.29 5.81 17.79
C ARG A 180 -7.34 4.66 18.15
N VAL A 181 -6.88 3.89 17.17
CA VAL A 181 -5.92 2.80 17.43
C VAL A 181 -4.60 3.35 17.94
N LEU A 182 -4.06 4.39 17.32
CA LEU A 182 -2.80 5.02 17.76
C LEU A 182 -2.93 5.58 19.18
N HIS A 183 -4.04 6.23 19.48
CA HIS A 183 -4.32 6.76 20.82
C HIS A 183 -4.42 5.65 21.88
N ARG A 184 -5.09 4.54 21.57
CA ARG A 184 -5.16 3.35 22.45
C ARG A 184 -3.79 2.73 22.73
N LEU A 185 -2.87 2.86 21.77
CA LEU A 185 -1.47 2.41 21.93
C LEU A 185 -0.61 3.40 22.73
N GLY A 186 -1.18 4.51 23.20
CA GLY A 186 -0.45 5.52 23.97
C GLY A 186 0.52 6.38 23.16
N LEU A 187 0.38 6.38 21.83
CA LEU A 187 1.27 7.16 20.96
C LEU A 187 0.85 8.64 20.94
N PRO A 188 1.80 9.59 21.08
CA PRO A 188 1.52 11.00 20.90
C PRO A 188 1.25 11.29 19.41
N VAL A 189 0.04 11.71 19.08
CA VAL A 189 -0.38 11.97 17.70
C VAL A 189 -0.92 13.39 17.57
N LYS A 190 -0.36 14.13 16.61
CA LYS A 190 -0.93 15.41 16.15
C LYS A 190 -1.63 15.18 14.82
N VAL A 191 -2.89 15.57 14.74
CA VAL A 191 -3.69 15.48 13.52
C VAL A 191 -3.79 16.84 12.86
N GLU A 192 -3.49 16.90 11.56
CA GLU A 192 -3.67 18.08 10.73
C GLU A 192 -4.57 17.71 9.55
N SER A 193 -5.46 18.60 9.15
CA SER A 193 -6.37 18.38 8.02
C SER A 193 -6.40 19.61 7.13
N ASN A 194 -6.49 19.38 5.82
CA ASN A 194 -6.74 20.43 4.82
C ASN A 194 -8.24 20.65 4.56
N MET A 195 -9.11 19.93 5.26
CA MET A 195 -10.55 20.18 5.20
C MET A 195 -10.89 21.37 6.08
N ARG A 196 -11.59 22.33 5.47
CA ARG A 196 -12.24 23.49 6.14
C ARG A 196 -13.68 23.15 6.44
#